data_20fc45ad68512e5025b90fcf5edfad83
#
_entry.id   20fc45ad68512e5025b90fcf5edfad83
#
_cell.length_a   1.000
_cell.length_b   1.000
_cell.length_c   1.000
_cell.angle_alpha   90.00
_cell.angle_beta   90.00
_cell.angle_gamma   90.00
#
_symmetry.space_group_name_H-M   'P 1'
#
loop_
_entity.id
_entity.type
_entity.pdbx_description
1 polymer ?
#
loop_
_entity_poly.entity_id
_entity_poly.type
_entity_poly.pdbx_seq_one_letter_code
_entity_poly.pdbx_strand_id
1 'polypeptide(L)'
;MTNIASIVLCAGKGRRMQARRTPKVCFPVAGKPAVLHLLEHLDALGVAQNVLVVGHLAGKVVDEIGPRSPRALFAYQAELKGTGHATKQGAALLQRMKFDGAILVIAGDKVVERRALEKLLQTFEREQPDIALLVAPKARWPDARRIACDANGAVARIIERADLA
;
A
#
# COMPACT_ATOMS: atom_id res chain seq x y z
N MET A 1 -16.97 -13.91 -0.67
CA MET A 1 -16.01 -12.79 -0.58
C MET A 1 -14.62 -13.35 -0.78
N THR A 2 -13.86 -12.78 -1.68
CA THR A 2 -12.46 -13.17 -1.93
C THR A 2 -11.65 -12.93 -0.65
N ASN A 3 -10.85 -13.92 -0.23
CA ASN A 3 -9.92 -13.75 0.88
C ASN A 3 -8.83 -12.74 0.45
N ILE A 4 -8.66 -11.63 1.19
CA ILE A 4 -7.75 -10.54 0.83
C ILE A 4 -6.77 -10.30 1.96
N ALA A 5 -5.47 -10.26 1.63
CA ALA A 5 -4.43 -9.70 2.50
C ALA A 5 -3.92 -8.37 1.95
N SER A 6 -3.41 -7.50 2.81
CA SER A 6 -2.73 -6.28 2.38
C SER A 6 -1.22 -6.36 2.59
N ILE A 7 -0.46 -5.74 1.67
CA ILE A 7 0.96 -5.41 1.82
C ILE A 7 1.06 -3.89 1.85
N VAL A 8 1.29 -3.34 3.05
CA VAL A 8 1.38 -1.91 3.29
C VAL A 8 2.86 -1.50 3.29
N LEU A 9 3.26 -0.67 2.31
CA LEU A 9 4.66 -0.28 2.12
C LEU A 9 5.04 0.87 3.04
N CYS A 10 5.83 0.58 4.08
CA CYS A 10 6.25 1.50 5.14
C CYS A 10 7.78 1.71 5.22
N ALA A 11 8.58 1.12 4.31
CA ALA A 11 10.04 1.07 4.40
C ALA A 11 10.77 2.35 3.93
N GLY A 12 10.08 3.30 3.32
CA GLY A 12 10.67 4.45 2.62
C GLY A 12 11.37 5.46 3.54
N LYS A 13 12.52 6.03 3.08
CA LYS A 13 13.31 7.03 3.83
C LYS A 13 12.64 8.40 4.01
N GLY A 14 11.56 8.70 3.29
CA GLY A 14 10.87 9.99 3.40
C GLY A 14 11.75 11.22 3.10
N ARG A 15 12.73 11.14 2.17
CA ARG A 15 13.74 12.17 1.91
C ARG A 15 13.16 13.58 1.66
N ARG A 16 12.07 13.67 0.90
CA ARG A 16 11.38 14.94 0.57
C ARG A 16 10.74 15.61 1.79
N MET A 17 10.39 14.84 2.81
CA MET A 17 9.74 15.33 4.04
C MET A 17 10.73 15.45 5.21
N GLN A 18 12.04 15.31 4.97
CA GLN A 18 13.10 15.35 5.98
C GLN A 18 12.80 14.41 7.19
N ALA A 19 12.23 13.25 6.92
CA ALA A 19 11.79 12.26 7.92
C ALA A 19 12.98 11.58 8.63
N ARG A 20 13.85 12.39 9.29
CA ARG A 20 15.08 11.91 9.92
C ARG A 20 14.82 11.15 11.22
N ARG A 21 13.82 11.55 11.99
CA ARG A 21 13.51 11.00 13.33
C ARG A 21 12.19 10.28 13.43
N THR A 22 11.23 10.61 12.57
CA THR A 22 9.89 10.01 12.55
C THR A 22 9.67 9.39 11.17
N PRO A 23 9.28 8.10 11.09
CA PRO A 23 8.93 7.48 9.83
C PRO A 23 7.79 8.25 9.15
N LYS A 24 7.84 8.40 7.82
CA LYS A 24 6.82 9.15 7.07
C LYS A 24 5.40 8.64 7.34
N VAL A 25 5.24 7.34 7.46
CA VAL A 25 3.96 6.67 7.71
C VAL A 25 3.40 6.93 9.12
N CYS A 26 4.27 7.36 10.05
CA CYS A 26 3.91 7.74 11.41
C CYS A 26 3.66 9.24 11.58
N PHE A 27 3.77 10.05 10.53
CA PHE A 27 3.40 11.47 10.64
C PHE A 27 1.91 11.59 10.96
N PRO A 28 1.57 12.49 11.93
CA PRO A 28 0.19 12.62 12.36
C PRO A 28 -0.68 13.27 11.29
N VAL A 29 -1.82 12.65 11.03
CA VAL A 29 -2.91 13.19 10.23
C VAL A 29 -4.15 13.14 11.13
N ALA A 30 -4.79 14.28 11.37
CA ALA A 30 -5.91 14.37 12.29
C ALA A 30 -5.65 13.68 13.66
N GLY A 31 -4.45 13.91 14.23
CA GLY A 31 -4.11 13.45 15.58
C GLY A 31 -3.59 12.01 15.70
N LYS A 32 -3.52 11.22 14.61
CA LYS A 32 -2.96 9.86 14.64
C LYS A 32 -2.04 9.57 13.43
N PRO A 33 -1.12 8.60 13.52
CA PRO A 33 -0.27 8.19 12.41
C PRO A 33 -1.04 7.94 11.11
N ALA A 34 -0.53 8.46 9.99
CA ALA A 34 -1.20 8.35 8.68
C ALA A 34 -1.54 6.90 8.31
N VAL A 35 -0.65 5.96 8.58
CA VAL A 35 -0.88 4.53 8.28
C VAL A 35 -2.01 3.92 9.09
N LEU A 36 -2.32 4.41 10.29
CA LEU A 36 -3.44 3.87 11.10
C LEU A 36 -4.79 4.17 10.47
N HIS A 37 -4.96 5.32 9.80
CA HIS A 37 -6.20 5.58 9.03
C HIS A 37 -6.39 4.52 7.95
N LEU A 38 -5.31 4.15 7.26
CA LEU A 38 -5.36 3.10 6.24
C LEU A 38 -5.71 1.74 6.85
N LEU A 39 -5.03 1.34 7.94
CA LEU A 39 -5.27 0.05 8.60
C LEU A 39 -6.71 -0.07 9.11
N GLU A 40 -7.28 0.99 9.70
CA GLU A 40 -8.68 1.01 10.10
C GLU A 40 -9.64 0.83 8.92
N HIS A 41 -9.34 1.44 7.76
CA HIS A 41 -10.14 1.22 6.56
C HIS A 41 -10.05 -0.22 6.06
N LEU A 42 -8.84 -0.80 6.05
CA LEU A 42 -8.61 -2.19 5.64
C LEU A 42 -9.32 -3.19 6.57
N ASP A 43 -9.23 -2.96 7.88
CA ASP A 43 -9.93 -3.77 8.88
C ASP A 43 -11.46 -3.69 8.72
N ALA A 44 -12.00 -2.47 8.49
CA ALA A 44 -13.42 -2.26 8.25
C ALA A 44 -13.94 -2.89 6.93
N LEU A 45 -13.05 -3.09 5.96
CA LEU A 45 -13.32 -3.77 4.70
C LEU A 45 -13.13 -5.30 4.77
N GLY A 46 -12.79 -5.83 5.95
CA GLY A 46 -12.64 -7.27 6.16
C GLY A 46 -11.35 -7.86 5.58
N VAL A 47 -10.30 -7.03 5.40
CA VAL A 47 -9.00 -7.55 5.00
C VAL A 47 -8.48 -8.52 6.05
N ALA A 48 -8.23 -9.76 5.66
CA ALA A 48 -7.94 -10.86 6.59
C ALA A 48 -6.60 -10.67 7.31
N GLN A 49 -5.60 -10.11 6.62
CA GLN A 49 -4.25 -9.94 7.14
C GLN A 49 -3.61 -8.66 6.62
N ASN A 50 -3.02 -7.86 7.50
CA ASN A 50 -2.25 -6.67 7.15
C ASN A 50 -0.75 -6.94 7.38
N VAL A 51 0.07 -6.91 6.31
CA VAL A 51 1.52 -7.04 6.36
C VAL A 51 2.16 -5.67 6.10
N LEU A 52 2.79 -5.09 7.12
CA LEU A 52 3.54 -3.84 7.00
C LEU A 52 4.99 -4.15 6.63
N VAL A 53 5.42 -3.68 5.46
CA VAL A 53 6.83 -3.81 5.08
C VAL A 53 7.58 -2.61 5.62
N VAL A 54 8.43 -2.85 6.62
CA VAL A 54 9.22 -1.83 7.32
C VAL A 54 10.69 -1.89 6.90
N GLY A 55 11.42 -0.80 7.05
CA GLY A 55 12.83 -0.70 6.66
C GLY A 55 13.52 0.44 7.40
N HIS A 56 13.61 1.62 6.81
CA HIS A 56 14.17 2.78 7.51
C HIS A 56 13.35 3.12 8.76
N LEU A 57 14.01 3.24 9.91
CA LEU A 57 13.38 3.45 11.21
C LEU A 57 12.34 2.36 11.59
N ALA A 58 12.57 1.11 11.20
CA ALA A 58 11.65 -0.01 11.41
C ALA A 58 11.17 -0.12 12.86
N GLY A 59 12.08 -0.04 13.85
CA GLY A 59 11.72 -0.10 15.28
C GLY A 59 10.65 0.92 15.63
N LYS A 60 10.79 2.18 15.18
CA LYS A 60 9.79 3.22 15.46
C LYS A 60 8.43 2.95 14.84
N VAL A 61 8.39 2.32 13.65
CA VAL A 61 7.11 1.91 13.05
C VAL A 61 6.46 0.82 13.89
N VAL A 62 7.25 -0.18 14.31
CA VAL A 62 6.75 -1.29 15.15
C VAL A 62 6.24 -0.76 16.49
N ASP A 63 7.03 0.07 17.19
CA ASP A 63 6.68 0.64 18.49
C ASP A 63 5.42 1.50 18.43
N GLU A 64 5.25 2.27 17.35
CA GLU A 64 4.11 3.19 17.18
C GLU A 64 2.83 2.47 16.74
N ILE A 65 2.96 1.48 15.86
CA ILE A 65 1.81 0.85 15.20
C ILE A 65 1.41 -0.46 15.87
N GLY A 66 2.38 -1.26 16.35
CA GLY A 66 2.12 -2.58 16.95
C GLY A 66 1.05 -2.56 18.05
N PRO A 67 1.14 -1.68 19.06
CA PRO A 67 0.13 -1.61 20.13
C PRO A 67 -1.28 -1.22 19.64
N ARG A 68 -1.37 -0.48 18.52
CA ARG A 68 -2.63 0.03 17.96
C ARG A 68 -3.23 -0.87 16.88
N SER A 69 -2.43 -1.79 16.34
CA SER A 69 -2.84 -2.78 15.35
C SER A 69 -2.20 -4.13 15.65
N PRO A 70 -2.65 -4.81 16.73
CA PRO A 70 -1.99 -6.01 17.25
C PRO A 70 -2.03 -7.22 16.30
N ARG A 71 -2.90 -7.19 15.30
CA ARG A 71 -2.98 -8.22 14.24
C ARG A 71 -2.06 -7.93 13.05
N ALA A 72 -1.42 -6.77 13.01
CA ALA A 72 -0.50 -6.43 11.93
C ALA A 72 0.77 -7.28 12.00
N LEU A 73 1.20 -7.79 10.88
CA LEU A 73 2.48 -8.47 10.72
C LEU A 73 3.52 -7.49 10.16
N PHE A 74 4.78 -7.72 10.49
CA PHE A 74 5.88 -6.88 10.02
C PHE A 74 6.88 -7.70 9.20
N ALA A 75 7.12 -7.29 7.97
CA ALA A 75 8.17 -7.83 7.11
C ALA A 75 9.30 -6.81 6.98
N TYR A 76 10.56 -7.22 7.17
CA TYR A 76 11.69 -6.31 7.13
C TYR A 76 12.33 -6.24 5.74
N GLN A 77 12.45 -5.03 5.21
CA GLN A 77 13.21 -4.73 3.99
C GLN A 77 14.59 -4.17 4.37
N ALA A 78 15.60 -5.02 4.42
CA ALA A 78 16.96 -4.62 4.78
C ALA A 78 17.56 -3.63 3.76
N GLU A 79 17.39 -3.91 2.48
CA GLU A 79 17.91 -3.09 1.39
C GLU A 79 16.75 -2.38 0.67
N LEU A 80 16.80 -1.05 0.62
CA LEU A 80 15.73 -0.23 0.03
C LEU A 80 15.83 -0.18 -1.51
N LYS A 81 15.56 -1.31 -2.18
CA LYS A 81 15.60 -1.48 -3.64
C LYS A 81 14.27 -1.13 -4.34
N GLY A 82 13.46 -0.27 -3.74
CA GLY A 82 12.20 0.19 -4.33
C GLY A 82 10.96 -0.60 -3.90
N THR A 83 9.80 -0.21 -4.46
CA THR A 83 8.48 -0.72 -4.10
C THR A 83 8.30 -2.19 -4.45
N GLY A 84 8.73 -2.63 -5.64
CA GLY A 84 8.65 -4.03 -6.05
C GLY A 84 9.42 -4.97 -5.11
N HIS A 85 10.64 -4.57 -4.69
CA HIS A 85 11.40 -5.33 -3.71
C HIS A 85 10.71 -5.37 -2.34
N ALA A 86 10.12 -4.25 -1.89
CA ALA A 86 9.34 -4.21 -0.66
C ALA A 86 8.12 -5.15 -0.74
N THR A 87 7.37 -5.09 -1.83
CA THR A 87 6.22 -5.98 -2.08
C THR A 87 6.64 -7.45 -1.99
N LYS A 88 7.79 -7.80 -2.58
CA LYS A 88 8.33 -9.17 -2.52
C LYS A 88 8.61 -9.63 -1.08
N GLN A 89 9.09 -8.74 -0.19
CA GLN A 89 9.29 -9.09 1.23
C GLN A 89 7.96 -9.41 1.92
N GLY A 90 6.93 -8.60 1.70
CA GLY A 90 5.59 -8.85 2.24
C GLY A 90 4.96 -10.12 1.68
N ALA A 91 5.08 -10.34 0.37
CA ALA A 91 4.57 -11.53 -0.30
C ALA A 91 5.25 -12.81 0.21
N ALA A 92 6.57 -12.78 0.46
CA ALA A 92 7.30 -13.92 1.02
C ALA A 92 6.78 -14.32 2.42
N LEU A 93 6.34 -13.35 3.24
CA LEU A 93 5.72 -13.64 4.53
C LEU A 93 4.35 -14.31 4.35
N LEU A 94 3.50 -13.78 3.48
CA LEU A 94 2.18 -14.35 3.16
C LEU A 94 2.32 -15.77 2.59
N GLN A 95 3.31 -16.01 1.73
CA GLN A 95 3.60 -17.32 1.17
C GLN A 95 3.99 -18.34 2.25
N ARG A 96 4.83 -17.94 3.23
CA ARG A 96 5.18 -18.80 4.37
C ARG A 96 3.96 -19.14 5.23
N MET A 97 3.01 -18.23 5.32
CA MET A 97 1.74 -18.44 6.02
C MET A 97 0.74 -19.29 5.20
N LYS A 98 1.12 -19.67 3.96
CA LYS A 98 0.24 -20.38 3.01
C LYS A 98 -1.06 -19.59 2.75
N PHE A 99 -0.94 -18.25 2.73
CA PHE A 99 -2.08 -17.42 2.39
C PHE A 99 -2.49 -17.69 0.93
N ASP A 100 -3.77 -18.03 0.77
CA ASP A 100 -4.41 -18.24 -0.52
C ASP A 100 -5.52 -17.21 -0.69
N GLY A 101 -5.30 -16.26 -1.61
CA GLY A 101 -6.22 -15.16 -1.85
C GLY A 101 -5.58 -14.00 -2.61
N ALA A 102 -6.35 -12.94 -2.77
CA ALA A 102 -5.89 -11.72 -3.44
C ALA A 102 -4.99 -10.88 -2.52
N ILE A 103 -4.07 -10.13 -3.12
CA ILE A 103 -3.14 -9.26 -2.40
C ILE A 103 -3.36 -7.81 -2.81
N LEU A 104 -3.73 -6.96 -1.86
CA LEU A 104 -3.79 -5.51 -2.01
C LEU A 104 -2.43 -4.89 -1.65
N VAL A 105 -1.74 -4.30 -2.62
CA VAL A 105 -0.48 -3.57 -2.38
C VAL A 105 -0.75 -2.07 -2.31
N ILE A 106 -0.37 -1.42 -1.20
CA ILE A 106 -0.64 -0.01 -0.98
C ILE A 106 0.50 0.68 -0.23
N ALA A 107 0.79 1.94 -0.55
CA ALA A 107 1.77 2.74 0.18
C ALA A 107 1.16 3.25 1.50
N GLY A 108 1.85 3.00 2.62
CA GLY A 108 1.39 3.34 3.97
C GLY A 108 1.33 4.84 4.29
N ASP A 109 1.92 5.68 3.43
CA ASP A 109 1.88 7.14 3.52
C ASP A 109 0.72 7.77 2.72
N LYS A 110 -0.19 6.97 2.18
CA LYS A 110 -1.36 7.44 1.44
C LYS A 110 -2.61 7.38 2.32
N VAL A 111 -3.23 8.52 2.48
CA VAL A 111 -4.58 8.60 3.04
C VAL A 111 -5.55 8.39 1.88
N VAL A 112 -6.15 7.22 1.84
CA VAL A 112 -7.12 6.83 0.81
C VAL A 112 -8.50 6.70 1.45
N GLU A 113 -9.50 7.30 0.83
CA GLU A 113 -10.89 7.18 1.32
C GLU A 113 -11.34 5.71 1.31
N ARG A 114 -11.98 5.26 2.38
CA ARG A 114 -12.52 3.90 2.49
C ARG A 114 -13.38 3.51 1.30
N ARG A 115 -14.26 4.43 0.85
CA ARG A 115 -15.13 4.20 -0.32
C ARG A 115 -14.36 3.90 -1.61
N ALA A 116 -13.17 4.49 -1.79
CA ALA A 116 -12.35 4.22 -2.97
C ALA A 116 -11.74 2.81 -2.92
N LEU A 117 -11.28 2.39 -1.75
CA LEU A 117 -10.79 1.02 -1.52
C LEU A 117 -11.93 0.00 -1.68
N GLU A 118 -13.07 0.25 -1.09
CA GLU A 118 -14.27 -0.58 -1.22
C GLU A 118 -14.64 -0.80 -2.69
N LYS A 119 -14.70 0.29 -3.47
CA LYS A 119 -15.00 0.22 -4.90
C LYS A 119 -13.95 -0.59 -5.67
N LEU A 120 -12.65 -0.44 -5.33
CA LEU A 120 -11.58 -1.24 -5.94
C LEU A 120 -11.79 -2.73 -5.67
N LEU A 121 -12.05 -3.10 -4.41
CA LEU A 121 -12.24 -4.49 -4.02
C LEU A 121 -13.50 -5.11 -4.63
N GLN A 122 -14.62 -4.37 -4.64
CA GLN A 122 -15.86 -4.80 -5.30
C GLN A 122 -15.66 -5.00 -6.80
N THR A 123 -14.93 -4.11 -7.46
CA THR A 123 -14.62 -4.24 -8.89
C THR A 123 -13.74 -5.44 -9.13
N PHE A 124 -12.71 -5.67 -8.32
CA PHE A 124 -11.85 -6.84 -8.40
C PHE A 124 -12.64 -8.15 -8.23
N GLU A 125 -13.53 -8.19 -7.23
CA GLU A 125 -14.37 -9.38 -6.97
C GLU A 125 -15.38 -9.66 -8.11
N ARG A 126 -15.95 -8.61 -8.69
CA ARG A 126 -16.93 -8.75 -9.78
C ARG A 126 -16.29 -9.15 -11.11
N GLU A 127 -15.22 -8.47 -11.48
CA GLU A 127 -14.59 -8.61 -12.81
C GLU A 127 -13.53 -9.71 -12.87
N GLN A 128 -13.05 -10.19 -11.70
CA GLN A 128 -12.01 -11.23 -11.57
C GLN A 128 -10.78 -10.99 -12.47
N PRO A 129 -10.23 -9.76 -12.53
CA PRO A 129 -9.04 -9.50 -13.34
C PRO A 129 -7.79 -10.05 -12.67
N ASP A 130 -6.72 -10.27 -13.44
CA ASP A 130 -5.41 -10.59 -12.87
C ASP A 130 -4.88 -9.46 -11.98
N ILE A 131 -5.11 -8.19 -12.37
CA ILE A 131 -4.70 -6.99 -11.63
C ILE A 131 -5.77 -5.91 -11.78
N ALA A 132 -6.11 -5.24 -10.67
CA ALA A 132 -6.91 -4.03 -10.65
C ALA A 132 -6.11 -2.86 -10.06
N LEU A 133 -6.27 -1.66 -10.60
CA LEU A 133 -5.56 -0.47 -10.16
C LEU A 133 -6.53 0.63 -9.72
N LEU A 134 -6.25 1.25 -8.57
CA LEU A 134 -6.92 2.47 -8.16
C LEU A 134 -6.21 3.67 -8.80
N VAL A 135 -6.93 4.41 -9.62
CA VAL A 135 -6.40 5.57 -10.34
C VAL A 135 -7.17 6.84 -9.99
N ALA A 136 -6.54 7.99 -10.19
CA ALA A 136 -7.17 9.30 -10.02
C ALA A 136 -7.09 10.10 -11.33
N PRO A 137 -8.05 11.01 -11.59
CA PRO A 137 -8.02 11.87 -12.76
C PRO A 137 -6.72 12.71 -12.82
N LYS A 138 -6.11 12.82 -14.01
CA LYS A 138 -4.88 13.59 -14.24
C LYS A 138 -5.00 15.05 -13.77
N ALA A 139 -6.14 15.68 -13.97
CA ALA A 139 -6.38 17.06 -13.56
C ALA A 139 -6.18 17.30 -12.05
N ARG A 140 -6.45 16.27 -11.23
CA ARG A 140 -6.30 16.32 -9.78
C ARG A 140 -4.86 16.04 -9.31
N TRP A 141 -4.08 15.30 -10.13
CA TRP A 141 -2.72 14.86 -9.81
C TRP A 141 -1.81 14.94 -11.04
N PRO A 142 -1.45 16.16 -11.52
CA PRO A 142 -0.73 16.33 -12.78
C PRO A 142 0.67 15.68 -12.78
N ASP A 143 1.29 15.56 -11.61
CA ASP A 143 2.61 14.96 -11.42
C ASP A 143 2.59 13.45 -11.14
N ALA A 144 1.42 12.81 -11.11
CA ALA A 144 1.33 11.37 -10.90
C ALA A 144 1.77 10.60 -12.15
N ARG A 145 2.17 9.35 -11.93
CA ARG A 145 2.37 8.38 -13.03
C ARG A 145 1.10 8.27 -13.85
N ARG A 146 1.24 7.99 -15.14
CA ARG A 146 0.10 7.85 -16.06
C ARG A 146 -0.14 6.38 -16.36
N ILE A 147 -1.41 6.06 -16.56
CA ILE A 147 -1.86 4.77 -17.06
C ILE A 147 -2.26 4.98 -18.52
N ALA A 148 -1.67 4.21 -19.42
CA ALA A 148 -2.13 4.08 -20.80
C ALA A 148 -2.98 2.83 -20.90
N CYS A 149 -4.18 2.98 -21.50
CA CYS A 149 -5.08 1.88 -21.79
C CYS A 149 -5.05 1.57 -23.28
N ASP A 150 -5.37 0.33 -23.63
CA ASP A 150 -5.62 -0.09 -25.01
C ASP A 150 -7.01 0.33 -25.50
N ALA A 151 -7.36 -0.07 -26.72
CA ALA A 151 -8.66 0.23 -27.33
C ALA A 151 -9.86 -0.37 -26.57
N ASN A 152 -9.64 -1.41 -25.77
CA ASN A 152 -10.66 -2.08 -24.97
C ASN A 152 -10.75 -1.52 -23.53
N GLY A 153 -9.92 -0.52 -23.19
CA GLY A 153 -9.86 0.07 -21.86
C GLY A 153 -9.01 -0.72 -20.86
N ALA A 154 -8.34 -1.79 -21.26
CA ALA A 154 -7.43 -2.53 -20.41
C ALA A 154 -6.10 -1.79 -20.25
N VAL A 155 -5.46 -1.94 -19.08
CA VAL A 155 -4.19 -1.28 -18.79
C VAL A 155 -3.08 -1.88 -19.65
N ALA A 156 -2.59 -1.11 -20.60
CA ALA A 156 -1.49 -1.50 -21.48
C ALA A 156 -0.12 -1.17 -20.90
N ARG A 157 0.03 -0.02 -20.20
CA ARG A 157 1.30 0.44 -19.67
C ARG A 157 1.15 1.43 -18.52
N ILE A 158 2.07 1.35 -17.55
CA ILE A 158 2.29 2.40 -16.54
C ILE A 158 3.48 3.24 -17.01
N ILE A 159 3.27 4.55 -17.18
CA ILE A 159 4.27 5.50 -17.68
C ILE A 159 4.89 6.19 -16.48
N GLU A 160 6.18 6.01 -16.27
CA GLU A 160 6.93 6.68 -15.21
C GLU A 160 7.11 8.18 -15.54
N ARG A 161 7.34 8.99 -14.49
CA ARG A 161 7.54 10.43 -14.66
C ARG A 161 8.75 10.77 -15.55
N ALA A 162 9.80 9.95 -15.47
CA ALA A 162 11.01 10.10 -16.28
C ALA A 162 10.76 9.92 -17.79
N ASP A 163 9.72 9.17 -18.15
CA ASP A 163 9.35 8.87 -19.54
C ASP A 163 8.36 9.91 -20.11
N LEU A 164 8.01 10.94 -19.34
CA LEU A 164 7.07 12.00 -19.73
C LEU A 164 7.78 13.31 -20.16
N ALA A 165 9.13 13.32 -20.13
CA ALA A 165 9.96 14.45 -20.52
C ALA A 165 10.14 14.54 -22.03
#